data_5ff3e33754e140eb437f0047b52ee0a3
#
_entry.id   5ff3e33754e140eb437f0047b52ee0a3
#
_cell.length_a   1.000
_cell.length_b   1.000
_cell.length_c   1.000
_cell.angle_alpha   90.00
_cell.angle_beta   90.00
_cell.angle_gamma   90.00
#
_symmetry.space_group_name_H-M   'P 1'
#
loop_
_entity.id
_entity.type
_entity.pdbx_description
1 polymer ?
#
loop_
_entity_poly.entity_id
_entity_poly.type
_entity_poly.pdbx_seq_one_letter_code
_entity_poly.pdbx_strand_id
1 'polypeptide(L)'
;MAGASFYSPLPCPFLRNFPFIMSSLHLARLLALAAIFIWASLAALGVKLAHLPPFLLVGLTLAVAGIASLPTRRSWRVPARTFALGTGGLFGYHFFLFLAFRNAPAIEANLINYLWPLLIVLLSPFLFPGLRLGLPHIMAGFAGFVGAALVVSKGRLAFEADYLLGYLAAVLAAFLWAGYSLATRKLPPFPTAAVGGFCLASGALSLLCHVLLEPLVIPAWGDVLWVLLLGLGPMGGAFFLWDLAMKLGDQREIGLLSFLTPLLSTLLLVVSGGGRLDQWTLLGGGLILGAALVGALAPPSRQTA
;
A
#
# COMPACT_ATOMS: atom_id res chain seq x y z
N MET A 1 25.72 4.97 36.13
CA MET A 1 24.66 5.96 36.37
C MET A 1 23.65 5.88 35.23
N ALA A 2 22.48 5.40 35.56
CA ALA A 2 21.17 5.45 34.90
C ALA A 2 21.10 5.52 33.36
N GLY A 3 21.01 4.37 32.73
CA GLY A 3 20.52 4.22 31.37
C GLY A 3 18.98 4.31 31.37
N ALA A 4 18.43 5.39 30.85
CA ALA A 4 17.00 5.57 30.69
C ALA A 4 16.47 4.65 29.60
N SER A 5 15.65 3.69 29.98
CA SER A 5 14.82 2.85 29.11
C SER A 5 13.77 3.72 28.40
N PHE A 6 13.97 4.03 27.13
CA PHE A 6 13.04 4.80 26.28
C PHE A 6 12.06 3.91 25.49
N TYR A 7 11.49 2.90 26.12
CA TYR A 7 10.34 2.18 25.57
C TYR A 7 9.25 2.06 26.63
N SER A 8 8.57 3.18 26.85
CA SER A 8 7.24 3.17 27.42
C SER A 8 6.24 2.73 26.34
N PRO A 9 5.46 1.65 26.54
CA PRO A 9 4.41 1.30 25.58
C PRO A 9 3.41 2.46 25.54
N LEU A 10 3.10 2.94 24.31
CA LEU A 10 2.12 4.00 24.10
C LEU A 10 0.82 3.65 24.83
N PRO A 11 0.31 4.52 25.71
CA PRO A 11 -0.97 4.30 26.37
C PRO A 11 -2.09 4.55 25.37
N CYS A 12 -2.44 3.56 24.55
CA CYS A 12 -3.70 3.55 23.86
C CYS A 12 -4.73 2.96 24.83
N PRO A 13 -5.63 3.76 25.43
CA PRO A 13 -6.58 3.28 26.45
C PRO A 13 -7.51 2.18 25.93
N PHE A 14 -7.63 2.03 24.61
CA PHE A 14 -8.48 1.04 23.98
C PHE A 14 -7.93 -0.40 24.03
N LEU A 15 -6.61 -0.60 24.18
CA LEU A 15 -5.98 -1.91 24.18
C LEU A 15 -5.88 -2.54 25.58
N ARG A 16 -6.23 -1.80 26.63
CA ARG A 16 -6.07 -2.24 28.04
C ARG A 16 -7.11 -3.27 28.51
N ASN A 17 -8.20 -3.47 27.75
CA ASN A 17 -9.33 -4.32 28.15
C ASN A 17 -9.51 -5.61 27.33
N PHE A 18 -8.52 -5.97 26.49
CA PHE A 18 -8.55 -7.26 25.81
C PHE A 18 -7.71 -8.28 26.57
N PRO A 19 -8.28 -9.40 27.06
CA PRO A 19 -7.58 -10.40 27.84
C PRO A 19 -6.66 -11.32 27.02
N PHE A 20 -6.46 -11.06 25.74
CA PHE A 20 -5.53 -11.76 24.88
C PHE A 20 -4.34 -10.86 24.63
N ILE A 21 -3.19 -11.14 25.30
CA ILE A 21 -1.90 -10.48 25.05
C ILE A 21 -1.39 -10.96 23.70
N MET A 22 -1.94 -10.40 22.64
CA MET A 22 -1.42 -10.59 21.29
C MET A 22 -0.10 -9.82 21.17
N SER A 23 0.98 -10.48 20.76
CA SER A 23 2.25 -9.77 20.55
C SER A 23 2.07 -8.69 19.47
N SER A 24 2.82 -7.59 19.58
CA SER A 24 2.78 -6.49 18.60
C SER A 24 3.01 -6.98 17.17
N LEU A 25 3.81 -8.03 16.98
CA LEU A 25 4.07 -8.67 15.69
C LEU A 25 2.84 -9.37 15.12
N HIS A 26 2.09 -10.11 15.94
CA HIS A 26 0.83 -10.74 15.48
C HIS A 26 -0.20 -9.69 15.08
N LEU A 27 -0.32 -8.61 15.87
CA LEU A 27 -1.20 -7.51 15.51
C LEU A 27 -0.79 -6.87 14.18
N ALA A 28 0.51 -6.61 13.98
CA ALA A 28 1.03 -6.05 12.74
C ALA A 28 0.72 -6.93 11.52
N ARG A 29 0.87 -8.25 11.64
CA ARG A 29 0.50 -9.22 10.61
C ARG A 29 -0.97 -9.13 10.25
N LEU A 30 -1.84 -9.13 11.25
CA LEU A 30 -3.30 -9.05 11.04
C LEU A 30 -3.70 -7.73 10.38
N LEU A 31 -3.10 -6.60 10.80
CA LEU A 31 -3.35 -5.30 10.20
C LEU A 31 -2.87 -5.24 8.75
N ALA A 32 -1.69 -5.81 8.45
CA ALA A 32 -1.18 -5.91 7.09
C ALA A 32 -2.08 -6.78 6.21
N LEU A 33 -2.48 -7.95 6.68
CA LEU A 33 -3.39 -8.85 5.96
C LEU A 33 -4.76 -8.20 5.73
N ALA A 34 -5.29 -7.47 6.71
CA ALA A 34 -6.54 -6.74 6.55
C ALA A 34 -6.41 -5.64 5.48
N ALA A 35 -5.32 -4.86 5.50
CA ALA A 35 -5.05 -3.85 4.46
C ALA A 35 -4.93 -4.49 3.07
N ILE A 36 -4.19 -5.60 2.95
CA ILE A 36 -3.99 -6.35 1.71
C ILE A 36 -5.32 -6.89 1.17
N PHE A 37 -6.17 -7.47 2.05
CA PHE A 37 -7.49 -7.96 1.66
C PHE A 37 -8.40 -6.83 1.16
N ILE A 38 -8.39 -5.68 1.85
CA ILE A 38 -9.13 -4.49 1.42
C ILE A 38 -8.59 -4.00 0.07
N TRP A 39 -7.27 -3.92 -0.14
CA TRP A 39 -6.70 -3.53 -1.43
C TRP A 39 -7.02 -4.53 -2.54
N ALA A 40 -7.11 -5.81 -2.24
CA ALA A 40 -7.51 -6.83 -3.23
C ALA A 40 -8.92 -6.55 -3.82
N SER A 41 -9.81 -5.88 -3.09
CA SER A 41 -11.14 -5.47 -3.59
C SER A 41 -11.10 -4.27 -4.53
N LEU A 42 -9.96 -3.54 -4.62
CA LEU A 42 -9.82 -2.31 -5.40
C LEU A 42 -10.19 -2.52 -6.88
N ALA A 43 -9.72 -3.62 -7.48
CA ALA A 43 -10.01 -3.89 -8.90
C ALA A 43 -11.51 -4.11 -9.14
N ALA A 44 -12.17 -4.90 -8.30
CA ALA A 44 -13.60 -5.19 -8.42
C ALA A 44 -14.46 -3.94 -8.21
N LEU A 45 -14.11 -3.10 -7.25
CA LEU A 45 -14.82 -1.84 -6.98
C LEU A 45 -14.50 -0.78 -8.05
N GLY A 46 -13.23 -0.70 -8.48
CA GLY A 46 -12.75 0.30 -9.44
C GLY A 46 -13.39 0.18 -10.82
N VAL A 47 -13.74 -1.03 -11.26
CA VAL A 47 -14.45 -1.24 -12.54
C VAL A 47 -15.77 -0.47 -12.59
N LYS A 48 -16.47 -0.30 -11.45
CA LYS A 48 -17.73 0.45 -11.38
C LYS A 48 -17.56 1.94 -11.63
N LEU A 49 -16.38 2.47 -11.44
CA LEU A 49 -16.03 3.90 -11.58
C LEU A 49 -14.98 4.15 -12.67
N ALA A 50 -14.75 3.18 -13.55
CA ALA A 50 -13.75 3.27 -14.63
C ALA A 50 -14.05 4.40 -15.64
N HIS A 51 -15.29 4.91 -15.68
CA HIS A 51 -15.70 6.04 -16.51
C HIS A 51 -15.28 7.40 -15.92
N LEU A 52 -14.91 7.46 -14.63
CA LEU A 52 -14.46 8.70 -14.01
C LEU A 52 -12.98 8.96 -14.32
N PRO A 53 -12.59 10.23 -14.55
CA PRO A 53 -11.19 10.60 -14.68
C PRO A 53 -10.39 10.19 -13.45
N PRO A 54 -9.17 9.65 -13.64
CA PRO A 54 -8.38 9.10 -12.53
C PRO A 54 -8.10 10.07 -11.39
N PHE A 55 -7.71 11.33 -11.66
CA PHE A 55 -7.45 12.30 -10.60
C PHE A 55 -8.71 12.72 -9.88
N LEU A 56 -9.86 12.78 -10.56
CA LEU A 56 -11.15 12.98 -9.92
C LEU A 56 -11.46 11.85 -8.95
N LEU A 57 -11.32 10.59 -9.40
CA LEU A 57 -11.62 9.42 -8.58
C LEU A 57 -10.74 9.36 -7.34
N VAL A 58 -9.41 9.52 -7.49
CA VAL A 58 -8.48 9.56 -6.35
C VAL A 58 -8.76 10.72 -5.43
N GLY A 59 -9.01 11.89 -6.00
CA GLY A 59 -9.31 13.09 -5.24
C GLY A 59 -10.54 12.91 -4.35
N LEU A 60 -11.63 12.41 -4.90
CA LEU A 60 -12.86 12.15 -4.16
C LEU A 60 -12.69 11.07 -3.09
N THR A 61 -12.07 9.94 -3.43
CA THR A 61 -11.89 8.82 -2.49
C THR A 61 -10.96 9.16 -1.33
N LEU A 62 -9.85 9.86 -1.58
CA LEU A 62 -8.97 10.35 -0.52
C LEU A 62 -9.63 11.44 0.32
N ALA A 63 -10.44 12.33 -0.29
CA ALA A 63 -11.23 13.31 0.44
C ALA A 63 -12.24 12.63 1.39
N VAL A 64 -12.93 11.58 0.93
CA VAL A 64 -13.82 10.77 1.78
C VAL A 64 -13.07 10.22 2.99
N ALA A 65 -11.89 9.62 2.80
CA ALA A 65 -11.07 9.11 3.89
C ALA A 65 -10.66 10.22 4.88
N GLY A 66 -10.21 11.36 4.35
CA GLY A 66 -9.84 12.52 5.15
C GLY A 66 -11.02 13.08 5.94
N ILE A 67 -12.17 13.27 5.30
CA ILE A 67 -13.40 13.78 5.92
C ILE A 67 -13.89 12.80 7.01
N ALA A 68 -13.92 11.50 6.74
CA ALA A 68 -14.31 10.49 7.72
C ALA A 68 -13.42 10.51 8.97
N SER A 69 -12.16 10.91 8.82
CA SER A 69 -11.20 11.02 9.94
C SER A 69 -11.17 12.39 10.64
N LEU A 70 -12.02 13.36 10.24
CA LEU A 70 -12.11 14.68 10.88
C LEU A 70 -12.33 14.66 12.40
N PRO A 71 -13.05 13.70 13.01
CA PRO A 71 -13.13 13.61 14.48
C PRO A 71 -11.77 13.52 15.15
N THR A 72 -10.75 12.97 14.45
CA THR A 72 -9.37 12.82 14.95
C THR A 72 -8.42 13.95 14.51
N ARG A 73 -8.93 15.04 13.92
CA ARG A 73 -8.11 16.14 13.34
C ARG A 73 -7.08 16.76 14.28
N ARG A 74 -7.30 16.68 15.60
CA ARG A 74 -6.31 17.14 16.59
C ARG A 74 -4.99 16.38 16.47
N SER A 75 -5.05 15.11 16.08
CA SER A 75 -3.89 14.24 15.85
C SER A 75 -3.19 14.50 14.51
N TRP A 76 -3.72 15.35 13.64
CA TRP A 76 -3.08 15.73 12.37
C TRP A 76 -1.99 16.79 12.53
N ARG A 77 -1.88 17.35 13.74
CA ARG A 77 -0.81 18.31 14.08
C ARG A 77 0.50 17.56 14.23
N VAL A 78 1.19 17.37 13.13
CA VAL A 78 2.50 16.71 13.03
C VAL A 78 3.53 17.70 12.48
N PRO A 79 4.84 17.46 12.66
CA PRO A 79 5.87 18.30 12.06
C PRO A 79 5.66 18.46 10.54
N ALA A 80 5.94 19.64 10.00
CA ALA A 80 5.74 19.94 8.57
C ALA A 80 6.44 18.93 7.66
N ARG A 81 7.64 18.45 8.05
CA ARG A 81 8.36 17.38 7.34
C ARG A 81 7.56 16.08 7.29
N THR A 82 6.96 15.67 8.39
CA THR A 82 6.12 14.47 8.46
C THR A 82 4.90 14.63 7.58
N PHE A 83 4.24 15.80 7.64
CA PHE A 83 3.08 16.10 6.82
C PHE A 83 3.41 16.10 5.33
N ALA A 84 4.52 16.75 4.95
CA ALA A 84 4.99 16.81 3.56
C ALA A 84 5.36 15.42 3.02
N LEU A 85 6.04 14.58 3.82
CA LEU A 85 6.38 13.20 3.42
C LEU A 85 5.13 12.32 3.31
N GLY A 86 4.17 12.44 4.24
CA GLY A 86 2.92 11.70 4.20
C GLY A 86 2.07 12.09 2.98
N THR A 87 1.84 13.38 2.77
CA THR A 87 1.09 13.90 1.62
C THR A 87 1.82 13.62 0.31
N GLY A 88 3.13 13.90 0.25
CA GLY A 88 3.94 13.67 -0.94
C GLY A 88 4.04 12.19 -1.33
N GLY A 89 4.09 11.29 -0.35
CA GLY A 89 4.06 9.85 -0.58
C GLY A 89 2.73 9.39 -1.17
N LEU A 90 1.61 9.75 -0.56
CA LEU A 90 0.28 9.36 -1.04
C LEU A 90 -0.06 10.03 -2.38
N PHE A 91 0.08 11.35 -2.48
CA PHE A 91 -0.23 12.07 -3.71
C PHE A 91 0.73 11.68 -4.84
N GLY A 92 2.04 11.69 -4.58
CA GLY A 92 3.05 11.39 -5.59
C GLY A 92 2.92 9.97 -6.13
N TYR A 93 2.64 8.98 -5.25
CA TYR A 93 2.37 7.62 -5.67
C TYR A 93 1.22 7.56 -6.70
N HIS A 94 0.08 8.13 -6.37
CA HIS A 94 -1.08 8.10 -7.25
C HIS A 94 -0.85 8.90 -8.53
N PHE A 95 -0.20 10.08 -8.43
CA PHE A 95 0.12 10.90 -9.59
C PHE A 95 0.96 10.13 -10.61
N PHE A 96 2.07 9.55 -10.17
CA PHE A 96 2.97 8.81 -11.07
C PHE A 96 2.37 7.48 -11.55
N LEU A 97 1.56 6.83 -10.73
CA LEU A 97 0.84 5.62 -11.13
C LEU A 97 -0.15 5.91 -12.28
N PHE A 98 -0.90 7.02 -12.21
CA PHE A 98 -1.80 7.39 -13.29
C PHE A 98 -1.07 7.90 -14.52
N LEU A 99 0.04 8.60 -14.34
CA LEU A 99 0.91 8.96 -15.45
C LEU A 99 1.43 7.70 -16.16
N ALA A 100 1.77 6.65 -15.41
CA ALA A 100 2.16 5.36 -15.96
C ALA A 100 1.03 4.74 -16.80
N PHE A 101 -0.19 4.65 -16.27
CA PHE A 101 -1.34 4.09 -16.99
C PHE A 101 -1.77 4.88 -18.22
N ARG A 102 -1.47 6.17 -18.27
CA ARG A 102 -1.73 7.00 -19.46
C ARG A 102 -0.70 6.82 -20.57
N ASN A 103 0.51 6.37 -20.23
CA ASN A 103 1.66 6.31 -21.15
C ASN A 103 2.22 4.91 -21.34
N ALA A 104 1.58 3.86 -20.79
CA ALA A 104 1.96 2.47 -21.00
C ALA A 104 0.74 1.56 -20.87
N PRO A 105 0.78 0.34 -21.48
CA PRO A 105 -0.26 -0.65 -21.26
C PRO A 105 -0.40 -0.98 -19.78
N ALA A 106 -1.66 -1.11 -19.33
CA ALA A 106 -1.98 -1.21 -17.92
C ALA A 106 -1.37 -2.43 -17.22
N ILE A 107 -1.18 -3.55 -17.94
CA ILE A 107 -0.59 -4.78 -17.40
C ILE A 107 0.87 -4.54 -17.02
N GLU A 108 1.67 -4.00 -17.96
CA GLU A 108 3.10 -3.74 -17.78
C GLU A 108 3.33 -2.64 -16.75
N ALA A 109 2.57 -1.55 -16.80
CA ALA A 109 2.64 -0.47 -15.81
C ALA A 109 2.31 -0.97 -14.40
N ASN A 110 1.26 -1.78 -14.24
CA ASN A 110 0.88 -2.36 -12.96
C ASN A 110 1.93 -3.35 -12.45
N LEU A 111 2.49 -4.17 -13.35
CA LEU A 111 3.56 -5.10 -12.99
C LEU A 111 4.80 -4.36 -12.47
N ILE A 112 5.23 -3.32 -13.17
CA ILE A 112 6.36 -2.49 -12.72
C ILE A 112 6.03 -1.84 -11.37
N ASN A 113 4.79 -1.36 -11.19
CA ASN A 113 4.37 -0.82 -9.91
C ASN A 113 4.49 -1.88 -8.79
N TYR A 114 4.24 -3.17 -9.03
CA TYR A 114 4.45 -4.25 -8.05
C TYR A 114 5.90 -4.46 -7.62
N LEU A 115 6.86 -3.66 -8.09
CA LEU A 115 8.19 -3.57 -7.48
C LEU A 115 8.16 -3.02 -6.05
N TRP A 116 7.10 -2.27 -5.64
CA TRP A 116 7.07 -1.64 -4.32
C TRP A 116 7.21 -2.61 -3.14
N PRO A 117 6.63 -3.83 -3.12
CA PRO A 117 6.86 -4.77 -2.03
C PRO A 117 8.31 -5.26 -1.98
N LEU A 118 8.91 -5.55 -3.15
CA LEU A 118 10.31 -5.92 -3.26
C LEU A 118 11.22 -4.79 -2.76
N LEU A 119 10.92 -3.55 -3.14
CA LEU A 119 11.65 -2.37 -2.66
C LEU A 119 11.54 -2.20 -1.15
N ILE A 120 10.38 -2.45 -0.53
CA ILE A 120 10.26 -2.44 0.93
C ILE A 120 11.23 -3.45 1.56
N VAL A 121 11.27 -4.68 1.03
CA VAL A 121 12.19 -5.72 1.54
C VAL A 121 13.64 -5.29 1.36
N LEU A 122 14.03 -4.90 0.15
CA LEU A 122 15.43 -4.60 -0.18
C LEU A 122 15.96 -3.30 0.45
N LEU A 123 15.10 -2.28 0.59
CA LEU A 123 15.50 -0.97 1.15
C LEU A 123 15.43 -0.94 2.69
N SER A 124 14.73 -1.88 3.32
CA SER A 124 14.57 -1.89 4.78
C SER A 124 15.90 -1.89 5.56
N PRO A 125 16.95 -2.65 5.20
CA PRO A 125 18.22 -2.63 5.95
C PRO A 125 18.97 -1.30 5.86
N PHE A 126 18.83 -0.58 4.72
CA PHE A 126 19.49 0.73 4.54
C PHE A 126 18.86 1.80 5.44
N LEU A 127 17.58 1.66 5.73
CA LEU A 127 16.85 2.58 6.58
C LEU A 127 16.87 2.16 8.05
N PHE A 128 16.97 0.87 8.32
CA PHE A 128 16.98 0.28 9.67
C PHE A 128 18.23 -0.60 9.87
N PRO A 129 19.35 -0.04 10.37
CA PRO A 129 20.63 -0.75 10.49
C PRO A 129 20.59 -2.04 11.34
N GLY A 130 19.57 -2.19 12.19
CA GLY A 130 19.35 -3.43 12.97
C GLY A 130 18.69 -4.57 12.16
N LEU A 131 18.17 -4.30 10.96
CA LEU A 131 17.58 -5.31 10.09
C LEU A 131 18.65 -5.89 9.17
N ARG A 132 18.90 -7.20 9.27
CA ARG A 132 19.81 -7.90 8.35
C ARG A 132 19.02 -8.58 7.24
N LEU A 133 19.38 -8.32 6.00
CA LEU A 133 18.82 -9.02 4.84
C LEU A 133 19.59 -10.33 4.66
N GLY A 134 18.95 -11.45 4.99
CA GLY A 134 19.49 -12.77 4.66
C GLY A 134 19.06 -13.19 3.26
N LEU A 135 19.84 -14.11 2.68
CA LEU A 135 19.52 -14.69 1.36
C LEU A 135 18.07 -15.18 1.23
N PRO A 136 17.44 -15.81 2.25
CA PRO A 136 16.05 -16.23 2.18
C PRO A 136 15.07 -15.06 1.92
N HIS A 137 15.30 -13.88 2.52
CA HIS A 137 14.44 -12.72 2.29
C HIS A 137 14.56 -12.19 0.86
N ILE A 138 15.78 -12.18 0.31
CA ILE A 138 16.05 -11.74 -1.07
C ILE A 138 15.36 -12.70 -2.04
N MET A 139 15.59 -14.00 -1.88
CA MET A 139 14.98 -15.04 -2.74
C MET A 139 13.45 -15.01 -2.66
N ALA A 140 12.88 -14.84 -1.45
CA ALA A 140 11.45 -14.71 -1.25
C ALA A 140 10.90 -13.44 -1.93
N GLY A 141 11.62 -12.31 -1.82
CA GLY A 141 11.22 -11.05 -2.48
C GLY A 141 11.15 -11.20 -4.00
N PHE A 142 12.17 -11.79 -4.61
CA PHE A 142 12.17 -12.07 -6.05
C PHE A 142 11.12 -13.11 -6.44
N ALA A 143 10.95 -14.20 -5.67
CA ALA A 143 9.93 -15.21 -5.93
C ALA A 143 8.52 -14.60 -5.84
N GLY A 144 8.25 -13.75 -4.85
CA GLY A 144 6.99 -13.02 -4.71
C GLY A 144 6.74 -12.09 -5.88
N PHE A 145 7.77 -11.36 -6.33
CA PHE A 145 7.67 -10.49 -7.50
C PHE A 145 7.41 -11.27 -8.80
N VAL A 146 8.14 -12.36 -9.05
CA VAL A 146 7.90 -13.24 -10.21
C VAL A 146 6.49 -13.85 -10.12
N GLY A 147 6.06 -14.27 -8.94
CA GLY A 147 4.70 -14.75 -8.71
C GLY A 147 3.64 -13.71 -9.04
N ALA A 148 3.81 -12.46 -8.59
CA ALA A 148 2.93 -11.35 -8.93
C ALA A 148 2.93 -11.08 -10.45
N ALA A 149 4.10 -11.15 -11.08
CA ALA A 149 4.24 -11.01 -12.53
C ALA A 149 3.42 -12.05 -13.30
N LEU A 150 3.49 -13.31 -12.90
CA LEU A 150 2.72 -14.39 -13.53
C LEU A 150 1.21 -14.21 -13.36
N VAL A 151 0.76 -13.84 -12.15
CA VAL A 151 -0.66 -13.60 -11.86
C VAL A 151 -1.22 -12.42 -12.66
N VAL A 152 -0.48 -11.32 -12.74
CA VAL A 152 -0.94 -10.07 -13.40
C VAL A 152 -0.89 -10.20 -14.91
N SER A 153 0.23 -10.72 -15.46
CA SER A 153 0.46 -10.76 -16.91
C SER A 153 -0.14 -12.00 -17.58
N LYS A 154 -0.46 -13.05 -16.82
CA LYS A 154 -0.86 -14.36 -17.35
C LYS A 154 0.14 -14.89 -18.39
N GLY A 155 1.44 -14.67 -18.15
CA GLY A 155 2.53 -15.03 -19.03
C GLY A 155 2.63 -14.20 -20.33
N ARG A 156 1.85 -13.12 -20.46
CA ARG A 156 1.87 -12.22 -21.62
C ARG A 156 2.51 -10.90 -21.22
N LEU A 157 3.77 -10.72 -21.58
CA LEU A 157 4.50 -9.46 -21.36
C LEU A 157 5.09 -9.02 -22.68
N ALA A 158 4.87 -7.76 -23.02
CA ALA A 158 5.47 -7.11 -24.17
C ALA A 158 5.93 -5.71 -23.75
N PHE A 159 7.25 -5.59 -23.51
CA PHE A 159 7.84 -4.29 -23.22
C PHE A 159 8.33 -3.64 -24.51
N GLU A 160 7.77 -2.47 -24.81
CA GLU A 160 8.12 -1.69 -25.99
C GLU A 160 8.73 -0.36 -25.58
N ALA A 161 9.74 0.10 -26.33
CA ALA A 161 10.46 1.34 -26.02
C ALA A 161 9.57 2.60 -26.08
N ASP A 162 8.52 2.55 -26.88
CA ASP A 162 7.56 3.66 -27.03
C ASP A 162 6.82 4.00 -25.73
N TYR A 163 6.75 3.03 -24.80
CA TYR A 163 6.11 3.20 -23.48
C TYR A 163 7.08 3.53 -22.35
N LEU A 164 8.33 3.87 -22.65
CA LEU A 164 9.39 4.12 -21.65
C LEU A 164 8.98 5.15 -20.60
N LEU A 165 8.30 6.24 -21.00
CA LEU A 165 7.82 7.26 -20.06
C LEU A 165 6.85 6.67 -19.02
N GLY A 166 5.93 5.82 -19.47
CA GLY A 166 4.98 5.13 -18.58
C GLY A 166 5.69 4.16 -17.63
N TYR A 167 6.68 3.42 -18.13
CA TYR A 167 7.47 2.51 -17.29
C TYR A 167 8.29 3.23 -16.24
N LEU A 168 8.95 4.34 -16.60
CA LEU A 168 9.67 5.17 -15.63
C LEU A 168 8.74 5.79 -14.57
N ALA A 169 7.54 6.22 -14.98
CA ALA A 169 6.54 6.70 -14.04
C ALA A 169 6.08 5.57 -13.07
N ALA A 170 5.88 4.34 -13.56
CA ALA A 170 5.52 3.19 -12.71
C ALA A 170 6.65 2.85 -11.71
N VAL A 171 7.91 2.87 -12.15
CA VAL A 171 9.07 2.69 -11.26
C VAL A 171 9.08 3.77 -10.17
N LEU A 172 8.88 5.03 -10.52
CA LEU A 172 8.86 6.14 -9.58
C LEU A 172 7.70 6.02 -8.59
N ALA A 173 6.51 5.60 -9.05
CA ALA A 173 5.38 5.29 -8.17
C ALA A 173 5.74 4.20 -7.15
N ALA A 174 6.37 3.10 -7.59
CA ALA A 174 6.81 2.02 -6.71
C ALA A 174 7.81 2.50 -5.65
N PHE A 175 8.79 3.34 -6.03
CA PHE A 175 9.76 3.93 -5.10
C PHE A 175 9.09 4.90 -4.11
N LEU A 176 8.14 5.71 -4.56
CA LEU A 176 7.41 6.64 -3.67
C LEU A 176 6.59 5.90 -2.64
N TRP A 177 5.88 4.84 -3.04
CA TRP A 177 5.10 4.04 -2.09
C TRP A 177 5.98 3.26 -1.11
N ALA A 178 7.05 2.62 -1.59
CA ALA A 178 7.99 1.93 -0.73
C ALA A 178 8.70 2.90 0.24
N GLY A 179 9.16 4.04 -0.28
CA GLY A 179 9.80 5.09 0.50
C GLY A 179 8.88 5.69 1.57
N TYR A 180 7.62 6.01 1.21
CA TYR A 180 6.60 6.45 2.17
C TYR A 180 6.38 5.39 3.26
N SER A 181 6.15 4.14 2.86
CA SER A 181 5.89 3.03 3.79
C SER A 181 7.02 2.84 4.80
N LEU A 182 8.27 2.90 4.35
CA LEU A 182 9.44 2.78 5.23
C LEU A 182 9.66 4.04 6.07
N ALA A 183 9.40 5.23 5.51
CA ALA A 183 9.60 6.49 6.20
C ALA A 183 8.68 6.66 7.42
N THR A 184 7.47 6.09 7.41
CA THR A 184 6.51 6.20 8.52
C THR A 184 7.09 5.73 9.85
N ARG A 185 7.96 4.73 9.84
CA ARG A 185 8.65 4.24 11.04
C ARG A 185 9.90 5.04 11.40
N LYS A 186 10.56 5.65 10.41
CA LYS A 186 11.81 6.40 10.63
C LYS A 186 11.58 7.84 11.08
N LEU A 187 10.42 8.40 10.74
CA LEU A 187 10.02 9.74 11.18
C LEU A 187 9.85 9.80 12.70
N PRO A 188 9.95 10.99 13.32
CA PRO A 188 9.54 11.17 14.71
C PRO A 188 8.14 10.57 14.92
N PRO A 189 7.91 9.87 16.06
CA PRO A 189 6.65 9.19 16.32
C PRO A 189 5.44 10.13 16.08
N PHE A 190 4.50 9.69 15.29
CA PHE A 190 3.26 10.41 15.02
C PHE A 190 2.07 9.45 15.06
N PRO A 191 0.88 9.92 15.46
CA PRO A 191 -0.30 9.07 15.53
C PRO A 191 -0.77 8.66 14.13
N THR A 192 -1.17 7.40 13.96
CA THR A 192 -1.73 6.87 12.68
C THR A 192 -2.93 7.70 12.19
N ALA A 193 -3.69 8.32 13.10
CA ALA A 193 -4.77 9.22 12.74
C ALA A 193 -4.32 10.41 11.85
N ALA A 194 -3.02 10.76 11.83
CA ALA A 194 -2.48 11.79 10.94
C ALA A 194 -2.59 11.42 9.45
N VAL A 195 -2.70 10.12 9.13
CA VAL A 195 -2.96 9.62 7.76
C VAL A 195 -4.21 10.28 7.17
N GLY A 196 -5.23 10.58 8.00
CA GLY A 196 -6.41 11.32 7.56
C GLY A 196 -6.11 12.71 7.00
N GLY A 197 -5.19 13.43 7.63
CA GLY A 197 -4.69 14.71 7.12
C GLY A 197 -3.92 14.57 5.81
N PHE A 198 -3.10 13.52 5.71
CA PHE A 198 -2.37 13.21 4.46
C PHE A 198 -3.35 12.87 3.33
N CYS A 199 -4.38 12.05 3.60
CA CYS A 199 -5.43 11.72 2.64
C CYS A 199 -6.17 12.99 2.17
N LEU A 200 -6.59 13.85 3.10
CA LEU A 200 -7.31 15.07 2.73
C LEU A 200 -6.48 16.01 1.87
N ALA A 201 -5.21 16.24 2.23
CA ALA A 201 -4.31 17.08 1.46
C ALA A 201 -3.99 16.47 0.08
N SER A 202 -3.73 15.14 0.02
CA SER A 202 -3.51 14.42 -1.24
C SER A 202 -4.75 14.44 -2.12
N GLY A 203 -5.93 14.30 -1.52
CA GLY A 203 -7.21 14.41 -2.22
C GLY A 203 -7.41 15.80 -2.84
N ALA A 204 -7.11 16.87 -2.09
CA ALA A 204 -7.18 18.23 -2.61
C ALA A 204 -6.21 18.47 -3.76
N LEU A 205 -4.96 17.97 -3.67
CA LEU A 205 -3.99 18.04 -4.76
C LEU A 205 -4.44 17.25 -5.99
N SER A 206 -5.04 16.07 -5.80
CA SER A 206 -5.58 15.27 -6.91
C SER A 206 -6.76 15.97 -7.59
N LEU A 207 -7.67 16.59 -6.81
CA LEU A 207 -8.75 17.39 -7.40
C LEU A 207 -8.23 18.61 -8.15
N LEU A 208 -7.15 19.24 -7.67
CA LEU A 208 -6.47 20.31 -8.41
C LEU A 208 -5.91 19.79 -9.74
N CYS A 209 -5.26 18.62 -9.73
CA CYS A 209 -4.79 17.98 -10.95
C CYS A 209 -5.95 17.63 -11.90
N HIS A 210 -7.09 17.17 -11.37
CA HIS A 210 -8.29 16.95 -12.19
C HIS A 210 -8.71 18.22 -12.94
N VAL A 211 -8.84 19.33 -12.21
CA VAL A 211 -9.26 20.62 -12.82
C VAL A 211 -8.27 21.09 -13.89
N LEU A 212 -6.97 20.84 -13.70
CA LEU A 212 -5.91 21.34 -14.59
C LEU A 212 -5.59 20.40 -15.76
N LEU A 213 -5.77 19.08 -15.62
CA LEU A 213 -5.20 18.07 -16.50
C LEU A 213 -6.24 17.11 -17.12
N GLU A 214 -7.49 17.14 -16.66
CA GLU A 214 -8.53 16.22 -17.09
C GLU A 214 -9.79 16.98 -17.55
N PRO A 215 -10.64 16.35 -18.39
CA PRO A 215 -11.97 16.90 -18.68
C PRO A 215 -12.78 17.03 -17.38
N LEU A 216 -13.45 18.16 -17.20
CA LEU A 216 -14.33 18.37 -16.05
C LEU A 216 -15.55 17.43 -16.16
N VAL A 217 -15.67 16.53 -15.22
CA VAL A 217 -16.75 15.54 -15.12
C VAL A 217 -17.42 15.67 -13.76
N ILE A 218 -18.74 15.68 -13.75
CA ILE A 218 -19.54 15.62 -12.51
C ILE A 218 -19.97 14.16 -12.32
N PRO A 219 -19.58 13.51 -11.20
CA PRO A 219 -20.01 12.15 -10.90
C PRO A 219 -21.54 12.05 -10.82
N ALA A 220 -22.09 10.96 -11.31
CA ALA A 220 -23.52 10.69 -11.18
C ALA A 220 -23.89 10.31 -9.74
N TRP A 221 -25.15 10.48 -9.36
CA TRP A 221 -25.61 10.05 -8.03
C TRP A 221 -25.38 8.57 -7.74
N GLY A 222 -25.41 7.72 -8.78
CA GLY A 222 -25.09 6.29 -8.67
C GLY A 222 -23.63 6.00 -8.31
N ASP A 223 -22.70 6.94 -8.56
CA ASP A 223 -21.29 6.78 -8.27
C ASP A 223 -20.96 7.01 -6.78
N VAL A 224 -21.81 7.76 -6.09
CA VAL A 224 -21.56 8.19 -4.70
C VAL A 224 -21.29 6.99 -3.78
N LEU A 225 -22.11 5.95 -3.86
CA LEU A 225 -21.92 4.74 -3.05
C LEU A 225 -20.55 4.09 -3.31
N TRP A 226 -20.14 3.97 -4.57
CA TRP A 226 -18.87 3.35 -4.94
C TRP A 226 -17.67 4.20 -4.54
N VAL A 227 -17.79 5.53 -4.65
CA VAL A 227 -16.78 6.48 -4.15
C VAL A 227 -16.63 6.37 -2.63
N LEU A 228 -17.72 6.25 -1.89
CA LEU A 228 -17.70 6.06 -0.44
C LEU A 228 -17.06 4.72 -0.06
N LEU A 229 -17.44 3.63 -0.73
CA LEU A 229 -16.86 2.30 -0.50
C LEU A 229 -15.35 2.27 -0.80
N LEU A 230 -14.93 2.88 -1.90
CA LEU A 230 -13.51 3.00 -2.23
C LEU A 230 -12.76 3.88 -1.23
N GLY A 231 -13.34 5.03 -0.88
CA GLY A 231 -12.70 5.99 0.02
C GLY A 231 -12.59 5.51 1.47
N LEU A 232 -13.61 4.82 1.99
CA LEU A 232 -13.57 4.21 3.32
C LEU A 232 -12.81 2.89 3.36
N GLY A 233 -12.71 2.19 2.24
CA GLY A 233 -12.02 0.92 2.07
C GLY A 233 -10.60 1.09 1.51
N PRO A 234 -10.37 0.64 0.24
CA PRO A 234 -9.02 0.49 -0.29
C PRO A 234 -8.24 1.80 -0.50
N MET A 235 -8.92 2.93 -0.75
CA MET A 235 -8.27 4.22 -0.96
C MET A 235 -8.16 5.07 0.32
N GLY A 236 -8.57 4.55 1.46
CA GLY A 236 -8.53 5.27 2.74
C GLY A 236 -8.27 4.34 3.92
N GLY A 237 -9.29 3.58 4.36
CA GLY A 237 -9.19 2.73 5.55
C GLY A 237 -7.97 1.80 5.55
N ALA A 238 -7.63 1.22 4.40
CA ALA A 238 -6.46 0.38 4.24
C ALA A 238 -5.14 1.12 4.56
N PHE A 239 -5.03 2.42 4.29
CA PHE A 239 -3.82 3.19 4.58
C PHE A 239 -3.57 3.36 6.08
N PHE A 240 -4.63 3.48 6.90
CA PHE A 240 -4.49 3.52 8.36
C PHE A 240 -4.01 2.17 8.91
N LEU A 241 -4.58 1.07 8.42
CA LEU A 241 -4.16 -0.28 8.80
C LEU A 241 -2.70 -0.54 8.40
N TRP A 242 -2.35 -0.13 7.18
CA TRP A 242 -1.00 -0.27 6.65
C TRP A 242 0.03 0.55 7.44
N ASP A 243 -0.26 1.83 7.72
CA ASP A 243 0.61 2.69 8.51
C ASP A 243 0.89 2.07 9.89
N LEU A 244 -0.16 1.58 10.55
CA LEU A 244 -0.02 0.94 11.86
C LEU A 244 0.76 -0.39 11.76
N ALA A 245 0.50 -1.21 10.75
CA ALA A 245 1.24 -2.44 10.51
C ALA A 245 2.74 -2.17 10.31
N MET A 246 3.09 -1.19 9.47
CA MET A 246 4.47 -0.80 9.19
C MET A 246 5.19 -0.26 10.43
N LYS A 247 4.48 0.40 11.35
CA LYS A 247 5.05 0.90 12.62
C LYS A 247 5.29 -0.21 13.62
N LEU A 248 4.45 -1.23 13.68
CA LEU A 248 4.47 -2.29 14.69
C LEU A 248 5.28 -3.52 14.27
N GLY A 249 5.35 -3.82 12.97
CA GLY A 249 5.86 -5.08 12.43
C GLY A 249 7.28 -5.02 11.87
N ASP A 250 7.72 -6.17 11.34
CA ASP A 250 8.93 -6.28 10.54
C ASP A 250 8.59 -5.90 9.09
N GLN A 251 9.21 -4.84 8.56
CA GLN A 251 8.93 -4.31 7.25
C GLN A 251 9.23 -5.32 6.13
N ARG A 252 10.22 -6.21 6.33
CA ARG A 252 10.57 -7.27 5.35
C ARG A 252 9.43 -8.26 5.23
N GLU A 253 8.91 -8.72 6.38
CA GLU A 253 7.77 -9.63 6.43
C GLU A 253 6.51 -9.00 5.82
N ILE A 254 6.18 -7.76 6.22
CA ILE A 254 5.01 -7.04 5.69
C ILE A 254 5.15 -6.81 4.18
N GLY A 255 6.36 -6.50 3.69
CA GLY A 255 6.65 -6.39 2.27
C GLY A 255 6.40 -7.70 1.52
N LEU A 256 6.86 -8.85 2.06
CA LEU A 256 6.60 -10.16 1.46
C LEU A 256 5.11 -10.53 1.47
N LEU A 257 4.38 -10.25 2.56
CA LEU A 257 2.94 -10.46 2.64
C LEU A 257 2.17 -9.66 1.59
N SER A 258 2.67 -8.49 1.20
CA SER A 258 1.99 -7.62 0.24
C SER A 258 1.85 -8.21 -1.16
N PHE A 259 2.70 -9.19 -1.52
CA PHE A 259 2.54 -9.93 -2.77
C PHE A 259 1.26 -10.78 -2.81
N LEU A 260 0.59 -11.00 -1.68
CA LEU A 260 -0.74 -11.62 -1.67
C LEU A 260 -1.80 -10.77 -2.38
N THR A 261 -1.61 -9.45 -2.51
CA THR A 261 -2.61 -8.54 -3.10
C THR A 261 -3.06 -8.96 -4.51
N PRO A 262 -2.18 -9.19 -5.51
CA PRO A 262 -2.62 -9.59 -6.84
C PRO A 262 -3.29 -10.96 -6.85
N LEU A 263 -2.82 -11.90 -6.03
CA LEU A 263 -3.42 -13.23 -5.91
C LEU A 263 -4.84 -13.12 -5.36
N LEU A 264 -5.04 -12.43 -4.25
CA LEU A 264 -6.35 -12.23 -3.63
C LEU A 264 -7.29 -11.44 -4.54
N SER A 265 -6.77 -10.41 -5.24
CA SER A 265 -7.56 -9.66 -6.22
C SER A 265 -8.07 -10.55 -7.36
N THR A 266 -7.21 -11.43 -7.88
CA THR A 266 -7.61 -12.40 -8.92
C THR A 266 -8.64 -13.40 -8.38
N LEU A 267 -8.46 -13.91 -7.16
CA LEU A 267 -9.41 -14.82 -6.52
C LEU A 267 -10.78 -14.15 -6.32
N LEU A 268 -10.81 -12.90 -5.86
CA LEU A 268 -12.05 -12.13 -5.72
C LEU A 268 -12.76 -11.95 -7.06
N LEU A 269 -12.03 -11.66 -8.14
CA LEU A 269 -12.60 -11.55 -9.48
C LEU A 269 -13.17 -12.90 -9.96
N VAL A 270 -12.50 -14.01 -9.70
CA VAL A 270 -12.99 -15.34 -10.05
C VAL A 270 -14.28 -15.67 -9.30
N VAL A 271 -14.31 -15.43 -7.98
CA VAL A 271 -15.51 -15.69 -7.15
C VAL A 271 -16.69 -14.79 -7.58
N SER A 272 -16.43 -13.57 -8.02
CA SER A 272 -17.46 -12.66 -8.54
C SER A 272 -17.91 -12.97 -9.99
N GLY A 273 -17.40 -14.05 -10.60
CA GLY A 273 -17.74 -14.45 -11.96
C GLY A 273 -17.02 -13.68 -13.08
N GLY A 274 -16.09 -12.78 -12.72
CA GLY A 274 -15.35 -11.94 -13.69
C GLY A 274 -14.03 -12.53 -14.18
N GLY A 275 -13.65 -13.74 -13.76
CA GLY A 275 -12.36 -14.34 -14.08
C GLY A 275 -12.36 -15.87 -14.07
N ARG A 276 -11.22 -16.45 -14.44
CA ARG A 276 -10.96 -17.90 -14.34
C ARG A 276 -9.59 -18.13 -13.74
N LEU A 277 -9.45 -19.18 -12.94
CA LEU A 277 -8.15 -19.67 -12.51
C LEU A 277 -7.47 -20.34 -13.70
N ASP A 278 -6.30 -19.87 -14.05
CA ASP A 278 -5.44 -20.44 -15.07
C ASP A 278 -4.12 -20.94 -14.46
N GLN A 279 -3.31 -21.62 -15.29
CA GLN A 279 -2.02 -22.15 -14.85
C GLN A 279 -1.06 -21.07 -14.31
N TRP A 280 -1.13 -19.86 -14.85
CA TRP A 280 -0.26 -18.76 -14.44
C TRP A 280 -0.64 -18.24 -13.06
N THR A 281 -1.96 -18.17 -12.78
CA THR A 281 -2.47 -17.83 -11.46
C THR A 281 -2.08 -18.89 -10.42
N LEU A 282 -2.12 -20.19 -10.77
CA LEU A 282 -1.72 -21.26 -9.86
C LEU A 282 -0.22 -21.25 -9.59
N LEU A 283 0.62 -21.16 -10.63
CA LEU A 283 2.08 -21.09 -10.49
C LEU A 283 2.52 -19.83 -9.72
N GLY A 284 2.00 -18.68 -10.12
CA GLY A 284 2.32 -17.41 -9.45
C GLY A 284 1.82 -17.39 -8.02
N GLY A 285 0.64 -17.93 -7.77
CA GLY A 285 0.08 -18.08 -6.43
C GLY A 285 0.94 -18.95 -5.52
N GLY A 286 1.48 -20.06 -6.03
CA GLY A 286 2.43 -20.90 -5.31
C GLY A 286 3.72 -20.16 -4.91
N LEU A 287 4.28 -19.36 -5.82
CA LEU A 287 5.46 -18.52 -5.54
C LEU A 287 5.16 -17.44 -4.48
N ILE A 288 4.01 -16.77 -4.58
CA ILE A 288 3.58 -15.75 -3.63
C ILE A 288 3.38 -16.35 -2.23
N LEU A 289 2.68 -17.48 -2.13
CA LEU A 289 2.45 -18.16 -0.86
C LEU A 289 3.76 -18.65 -0.25
N GLY A 290 4.69 -19.19 -1.07
CA GLY A 290 6.03 -19.55 -0.62
C GLY A 290 6.82 -18.36 -0.09
N ALA A 291 6.77 -17.21 -0.78
CA ALA A 291 7.42 -15.98 -0.35
C ALA A 291 6.85 -15.46 0.99
N ALA A 292 5.52 -15.44 1.12
CA ALA A 292 4.84 -15.05 2.36
C ALA A 292 5.21 -15.98 3.54
N LEU A 293 5.29 -17.30 3.28
CA LEU A 293 5.66 -18.29 4.30
C LEU A 293 7.12 -18.09 4.76
N VAL A 294 8.06 -17.86 3.83
CA VAL A 294 9.44 -17.52 4.19
C VAL A 294 9.51 -16.27 5.06
N GLY A 295 8.74 -15.22 4.71
CA GLY A 295 8.64 -14.00 5.51
C GLY A 295 8.13 -14.28 6.92
N ALA A 296 7.09 -15.11 7.05
CA ALA A 296 6.48 -15.43 8.34
C ALA A 296 7.35 -16.32 9.24
N LEU A 297 8.16 -17.21 8.65
CA LEU A 297 9.04 -18.15 9.36
C LEU A 297 10.44 -17.58 9.62
N ALA A 298 10.82 -16.53 8.91
CA ALA A 298 12.13 -15.92 9.10
C ALA A 298 12.25 -15.36 10.53
N PRO A 299 13.37 -15.61 11.24
CA PRO A 299 13.52 -15.12 12.61
C PRO A 299 13.44 -13.59 12.61
N PRO A 300 12.69 -13.03 13.58
CA PRO A 300 12.67 -11.58 13.75
C PRO A 300 14.10 -11.10 13.98
N SER A 301 14.48 -10.01 13.32
CA SER A 301 15.79 -9.41 13.56
C SER A 301 15.90 -9.08 15.06
N ARG A 302 16.96 -9.58 15.72
CA ARG A 302 17.27 -9.13 17.07
C ARG A 302 17.49 -7.62 16.98
N GLN A 303 16.55 -6.86 17.51
CA GLN A 303 16.80 -5.46 17.79
C GLN A 303 17.89 -5.45 18.86
N THR A 304 19.14 -5.19 18.46
CA THR A 304 20.17 -4.82 19.44
C THR A 304 19.71 -3.53 20.07
N ALA A 305 19.40 -3.61 21.34
CA ALA A 305 18.98 -2.52 22.20
C ALA A 305 20.02 -1.39 22.20
#